data_ba7bcfe7fc0bda7d08734543fa2a0dbf
#
_entry.id   ba7bcfe7fc0bda7d08734543fa2a0dbf
#
_cell.length_a   1.000
_cell.length_b   1.000
_cell.length_c   1.000
_cell.angle_alpha   90.00
_cell.angle_beta   90.00
_cell.angle_gamma   90.00
#
_symmetry.space_group_name_H-M   'P 1'
#
loop_
_entity.id
_entity.type
_entity.pdbx_description
1 polymer ?
#
loop_
_entity_poly.entity_id
_entity_poly.type
_entity_poly.pdbx_seq_one_letter_code
_entity_poly.pdbx_strand_id
1 'polypeptide(L)'
;APYPGGSVFNTAIALGRLRATVGFFSGLSSDLFGQMLREALEASNVDASAAHISDRPTTMAFVRLIDGHATYAFYDENTAGRMLTEGDLPETHADALFFGGISLVGEPCGSAYEALMACEAPRRVIMVDPNIRPSFITDEPAFRARLDRMLVLADIVKLSDEDLRWLLGDVTIEEGARQVLAKGARVVLITGGAKGAHGFMADVEIFVPARKVAVVDTVGAGDTFNAGVLASLWRQGCLSKTGIETLSEAGLRHALELGAQAAAITVSRAGANPPWEREL
;
A
#
# COMPACT_ATOMS: atom_id res chain seq x y z
N ALA A 1 -18.86 0.99 -16.65
CA ALA A 1 -19.01 1.78 -15.43
C ALA A 1 -17.61 2.04 -14.85
N PRO A 2 -17.32 3.22 -14.30
CA PRO A 2 -16.09 3.46 -13.55
C PRO A 2 -16.09 2.70 -12.24
N TYR A 3 -14.92 2.33 -11.76
CA TYR A 3 -14.72 1.67 -10.47
C TYR A 3 -13.80 2.51 -9.60
N PRO A 4 -14.12 2.74 -8.31
CA PRO A 4 -13.19 3.31 -7.35
C PRO A 4 -11.94 2.44 -7.24
N GLY A 5 -10.76 3.05 -7.17
CA GLY A 5 -9.50 2.29 -7.07
C GLY A 5 -8.29 3.18 -6.83
N GLY A 6 -7.16 2.52 -6.69
CA GLY A 6 -5.86 3.08 -6.36
C GLY A 6 -5.23 2.28 -5.23
N SER A 7 -3.92 2.02 -5.27
CA SER A 7 -3.27 1.10 -4.33
C SER A 7 -3.55 1.46 -2.87
N VAL A 8 -3.20 2.68 -2.44
CA VAL A 8 -3.43 3.12 -1.05
C VAL A 8 -4.92 3.22 -0.72
N PHE A 9 -5.74 3.64 -1.69
CA PHE A 9 -7.19 3.68 -1.56
C PHE A 9 -7.78 2.29 -1.30
N ASN A 10 -7.37 1.29 -2.08
CA ASN A 10 -7.81 -0.11 -1.91
C ASN A 10 -7.39 -0.66 -0.55
N THR A 11 -6.16 -0.34 -0.09
CA THR A 11 -5.68 -0.71 1.25
C THR A 11 -6.55 -0.08 2.34
N ALA A 12 -6.91 1.20 2.23
CA ALA A 12 -7.79 1.88 3.18
C ALA A 12 -9.19 1.25 3.21
N ILE A 13 -9.80 0.99 2.05
CA ILE A 13 -11.09 0.27 1.94
C ILE A 13 -11.02 -1.09 2.64
N ALA A 14 -9.96 -1.86 2.39
CA ALA A 14 -9.79 -3.17 3.00
C ALA A 14 -9.64 -3.07 4.54
N LEU A 15 -8.84 -2.13 5.04
CA LEU A 15 -8.68 -1.88 6.48
C LEU A 15 -10.01 -1.54 7.16
N GLY A 16 -10.80 -0.63 6.58
CA GLY A 16 -12.10 -0.26 7.14
C GLY A 16 -13.08 -1.43 7.15
N ARG A 17 -13.11 -2.27 6.10
CA ARG A 17 -13.90 -3.50 6.07
C ARG A 17 -13.43 -4.56 7.07
N LEU A 18 -12.14 -4.58 7.40
CA LEU A 18 -11.54 -5.40 8.46
C LEU A 18 -11.70 -4.77 9.85
N ARG A 19 -12.48 -3.70 9.98
CA ARG A 19 -12.77 -2.98 11.23
C ARG A 19 -11.57 -2.35 11.94
N ALA A 20 -10.48 -2.12 11.24
CA ALA A 20 -9.44 -1.27 11.77
C ALA A 20 -9.93 0.20 11.80
N THR A 21 -9.51 0.95 12.81
CA THR A 21 -9.68 2.41 12.80
C THR A 21 -8.75 3.00 11.75
N VAL A 22 -9.29 3.55 10.66
CA VAL A 22 -8.51 3.98 9.51
C VAL A 22 -8.96 5.34 9.00
N GLY A 23 -7.98 6.22 8.77
CA GLY A 23 -8.14 7.48 8.05
C GLY A 23 -7.51 7.39 6.65
N PHE A 24 -8.03 8.16 5.71
CA PHE A 24 -7.50 8.27 4.37
C PHE A 24 -7.13 9.72 4.06
N PHE A 25 -5.87 9.95 3.70
CA PHE A 25 -5.37 11.23 3.23
C PHE A 25 -4.90 11.12 1.77
N SER A 26 -5.46 11.95 0.93
CA SER A 26 -5.05 12.20 -0.45
C SER A 26 -5.73 13.46 -0.95
N GLY A 27 -5.35 13.96 -2.14
CA GLY A 27 -6.15 14.94 -2.86
C GLY A 27 -7.34 14.25 -3.54
N LEU A 28 -8.54 14.66 -3.19
CA LEU A 28 -9.78 14.20 -3.79
C LEU A 28 -10.45 15.35 -4.55
N SER A 29 -10.99 15.05 -5.73
CA SER A 29 -11.72 16.03 -6.51
C SER A 29 -13.12 16.30 -5.93
N SER A 30 -13.63 17.52 -6.20
CA SER A 30 -15.05 17.86 -6.01
C SER A 30 -15.94 17.32 -7.14
N ASP A 31 -15.37 16.74 -8.20
CA ASP A 31 -16.11 16.19 -9.33
C ASP A 31 -16.89 14.90 -9.00
N LEU A 32 -17.66 14.41 -10.01
CA LEU A 32 -18.46 13.20 -9.88
C LEU A 32 -17.63 11.97 -9.42
N PHE A 33 -16.40 11.83 -9.93
CA PHE A 33 -15.57 10.68 -9.59
C PHE A 33 -14.95 10.82 -8.20
N GLY A 34 -14.59 12.04 -7.79
CA GLY A 34 -14.15 12.31 -6.41
C GLY A 34 -15.28 12.08 -5.41
N GLN A 35 -16.53 12.39 -5.74
CA GLN A 35 -17.68 12.04 -4.93
C GLN A 35 -17.81 10.51 -4.79
N MET A 36 -17.70 9.76 -5.90
CA MET A 36 -17.73 8.30 -5.91
C MET A 36 -16.65 7.68 -5.01
N LEU A 37 -15.44 8.27 -4.99
CA LEU A 37 -14.36 7.82 -4.11
C LEU A 37 -14.72 8.05 -2.63
N ARG A 38 -15.24 9.23 -2.27
CA ARG A 38 -15.67 9.53 -0.90
C ARG A 38 -16.77 8.60 -0.42
N GLU A 39 -17.80 8.37 -1.25
CA GLU A 39 -18.88 7.43 -0.94
C GLU A 39 -18.38 6.00 -0.70
N ALA A 40 -17.39 5.54 -1.49
CA ALA A 40 -16.80 4.22 -1.31
C ALA A 40 -15.96 4.11 -0.01
N LEU A 41 -15.24 5.17 0.37
CA LEU A 41 -14.52 5.25 1.65
C LEU A 41 -15.50 5.18 2.82
N GLU A 42 -16.54 6.02 2.82
CA GLU A 42 -17.57 6.05 3.85
C GLU A 42 -18.29 4.70 3.98
N ALA A 43 -18.72 4.11 2.86
CA ALA A 43 -19.37 2.80 2.83
C ALA A 43 -18.49 1.66 3.36
N SER A 44 -17.17 1.87 3.43
CA SER A 44 -16.18 0.92 3.96
C SER A 44 -15.66 1.31 5.34
N ASN A 45 -16.30 2.23 6.06
CA ASN A 45 -15.92 2.73 7.39
C ASN A 45 -14.52 3.38 7.44
N VAL A 46 -14.16 4.11 6.40
CA VAL A 46 -12.89 4.87 6.33
C VAL A 46 -13.18 6.35 6.57
N ASP A 47 -12.48 6.96 7.52
CA ASP A 47 -12.53 8.40 7.74
C ASP A 47 -11.72 9.14 6.66
N ALA A 48 -12.39 9.91 5.83
CA ALA A 48 -11.77 10.73 4.79
C ALA A 48 -11.77 12.24 5.15
N SER A 49 -12.01 12.60 6.41
CA SER A 49 -12.09 14.00 6.83
C SER A 49 -10.79 14.77 6.64
N ALA A 50 -9.64 14.08 6.66
CA ALA A 50 -8.33 14.65 6.39
C ALA A 50 -8.03 14.84 4.90
N ALA A 51 -8.84 14.31 3.97
CA ALA A 51 -8.58 14.44 2.55
C ALA A 51 -8.65 15.90 2.08
N HIS A 52 -7.67 16.34 1.28
CA HIS A 52 -7.67 17.65 0.66
C HIS A 52 -8.64 17.67 -0.52
N ILE A 53 -9.72 18.45 -0.40
CA ILE A 53 -10.72 18.57 -1.48
C ILE A 53 -10.33 19.69 -2.43
N SER A 54 -10.27 19.39 -3.73
CA SER A 54 -9.85 20.30 -4.79
C SER A 54 -10.80 20.26 -5.98
N ASP A 55 -10.94 21.39 -6.70
CA ASP A 55 -11.70 21.48 -7.95
C ASP A 55 -10.92 20.94 -9.17
N ARG A 56 -9.68 20.44 -8.95
CA ARG A 56 -8.92 19.74 -9.98
C ARG A 56 -9.56 18.39 -10.32
N PRO A 57 -9.41 17.87 -11.55
CA PRO A 57 -10.01 16.60 -11.93
C PRO A 57 -9.52 15.42 -11.08
N THR A 58 -10.34 14.38 -11.00
CA THR A 58 -9.95 13.09 -10.42
C THR A 58 -8.91 12.39 -11.31
N THR A 59 -7.92 11.74 -10.71
CA THR A 59 -7.00 10.83 -11.41
C THR A 59 -7.77 9.65 -12.00
N MET A 60 -7.56 9.37 -13.27
CA MET A 60 -8.25 8.29 -13.99
C MET A 60 -7.25 7.26 -14.52
N ALA A 61 -7.59 6.00 -14.36
CA ALA A 61 -6.88 4.88 -14.96
C ALA A 61 -7.81 4.12 -15.91
N PHE A 62 -7.38 3.93 -17.15
CA PHE A 62 -8.08 3.12 -18.12
C PHE A 62 -7.31 1.83 -18.35
N VAL A 63 -8.02 0.72 -18.27
CA VAL A 63 -7.45 -0.60 -18.52
C VAL A 63 -7.98 -1.12 -19.84
N ARG A 64 -7.07 -1.44 -20.76
CA ARG A 64 -7.39 -2.14 -22.00
C ARG A 64 -6.78 -3.53 -21.97
N LEU A 65 -7.60 -4.55 -22.16
CA LEU A 65 -7.12 -5.92 -22.32
C LEU A 65 -6.84 -6.16 -23.81
N ILE A 66 -5.60 -6.58 -24.12
CA ILE A 66 -5.16 -7.01 -25.46
C ILE A 66 -4.58 -8.41 -25.29
N ASP A 67 -5.20 -9.41 -25.91
CA ASP A 67 -4.79 -10.81 -25.82
C ASP A 67 -4.56 -11.33 -24.38
N GLY A 68 -5.41 -10.87 -23.45
CA GLY A 68 -5.32 -11.22 -22.03
C GLY A 68 -4.30 -10.41 -21.23
N HIS A 69 -3.55 -9.51 -21.86
CA HIS A 69 -2.61 -8.60 -21.18
C HIS A 69 -3.24 -7.22 -20.94
N ALA A 70 -3.15 -6.75 -19.69
CA ALA A 70 -3.64 -5.44 -19.32
C ALA A 70 -2.66 -4.35 -19.73
N THR A 71 -3.14 -3.40 -20.53
CA THR A 71 -2.42 -2.15 -20.83
C THR A 71 -3.14 -1.02 -20.11
N TYR A 72 -2.38 -0.19 -19.41
CA TYR A 72 -2.91 0.92 -18.63
C TYR A 72 -2.63 2.25 -19.32
N ALA A 73 -3.62 3.13 -19.32
CA ALA A 73 -3.44 4.55 -19.63
C ALA A 73 -3.90 5.36 -18.41
N PHE A 74 -3.04 6.25 -17.93
CA PHE A 74 -3.33 7.09 -16.78
C PHE A 74 -3.41 8.54 -17.16
N TYR A 75 -4.35 9.20 -16.52
CA TYR A 75 -4.59 10.63 -16.64
C TYR A 75 -4.52 11.21 -15.23
N ASP A 76 -3.32 11.60 -14.81
CA ASP A 76 -3.06 12.16 -13.48
C ASP A 76 -2.47 13.59 -13.56
N GLU A 77 -2.20 14.09 -14.74
CA GLU A 77 -1.68 15.43 -14.92
C GLU A 77 -2.67 16.47 -14.39
N ASN A 78 -2.17 17.35 -13.51
CA ASN A 78 -2.96 18.41 -12.89
C ASN A 78 -4.19 17.92 -12.07
N THR A 79 -4.24 16.67 -11.68
CA THR A 79 -5.33 16.11 -10.87
C THR A 79 -5.23 16.49 -9.39
N ALA A 80 -6.34 16.34 -8.65
CA ALA A 80 -6.38 16.64 -7.22
C ALA A 80 -5.33 15.84 -6.43
N GLY A 81 -5.17 14.55 -6.72
CA GLY A 81 -4.20 13.69 -6.04
C GLY A 81 -2.75 14.05 -6.36
N ARG A 82 -2.45 14.35 -7.64
CA ARG A 82 -1.09 14.70 -8.05
C ARG A 82 -0.62 16.05 -7.54
N MET A 83 -1.52 17.02 -7.46
CA MET A 83 -1.16 18.42 -7.16
C MET A 83 -1.13 18.74 -5.67
N LEU A 84 -1.15 17.73 -4.78
CA LEU A 84 -0.89 17.92 -3.36
C LEU A 84 0.50 18.49 -3.12
N THR A 85 0.59 19.43 -2.20
CA THR A 85 1.82 20.08 -1.75
C THR A 85 2.01 19.89 -0.24
N GLU A 86 3.18 20.27 0.28
CA GLU A 86 3.43 20.24 1.73
C GLU A 86 2.45 21.13 2.52
N GLY A 87 1.91 22.18 1.90
CA GLY A 87 0.92 23.06 2.52
C GLY A 87 -0.46 22.41 2.75
N ASP A 88 -0.71 21.27 2.11
CA ASP A 88 -1.97 20.52 2.20
C ASP A 88 -1.89 19.35 3.19
N LEU A 89 -0.73 19.14 3.82
CA LEU A 89 -0.50 18.01 4.73
C LEU A 89 -1.33 18.15 6.00
N PRO A 90 -2.01 17.06 6.46
CA PRO A 90 -2.82 17.10 7.66
C PRO A 90 -1.97 16.95 8.92
N GLU A 91 -2.48 17.47 10.03
CA GLU A 91 -2.09 16.93 11.33
C GLU A 91 -2.61 15.49 11.47
N THR A 92 -1.79 14.58 11.99
CA THR A 92 -2.20 13.20 12.18
C THR A 92 -1.99 12.73 13.61
N HIS A 93 -2.94 11.92 14.10
CA HIS A 93 -2.88 11.24 15.39
C HIS A 93 -2.85 9.70 15.23
N ALA A 94 -2.68 9.21 13.99
CA ALA A 94 -2.61 7.79 13.72
C ALA A 94 -1.37 7.15 14.34
N ASP A 95 -1.46 5.90 14.78
CA ASP A 95 -0.32 5.13 15.31
C ASP A 95 0.64 4.70 14.20
N ALA A 96 0.10 4.47 13.01
CA ALA A 96 0.86 4.05 11.83
C ALA A 96 0.42 4.81 10.58
N LEU A 97 1.35 5.02 9.65
CA LEU A 97 1.11 5.61 8.33
C LEU A 97 1.55 4.64 7.24
N PHE A 98 0.71 4.50 6.23
CA PHE A 98 0.97 3.68 5.05
C PHE A 98 1.13 4.56 3.80
N PHE A 99 2.24 4.40 3.11
CA PHE A 99 2.58 5.10 1.88
C PHE A 99 2.80 4.14 0.73
N GLY A 100 2.39 4.50 -0.48
CA GLY A 100 2.65 3.64 -1.63
C GLY A 100 2.01 4.09 -2.94
N GLY A 101 2.26 3.28 -3.96
CA GLY A 101 1.67 3.45 -5.28
C GLY A 101 2.19 4.63 -6.08
N ILE A 102 1.43 5.02 -7.10
CA ILE A 102 1.83 6.07 -8.05
C ILE A 102 1.97 7.46 -7.44
N SER A 103 1.38 7.70 -6.27
CA SER A 103 1.48 8.96 -5.54
C SER A 103 2.92 9.28 -5.09
N LEU A 104 3.80 8.28 -5.04
CA LEU A 104 5.22 8.47 -4.76
C LEU A 104 6.05 8.83 -5.99
N VAL A 105 5.50 8.69 -7.20
CA VAL A 105 6.21 8.91 -8.47
C VAL A 105 6.14 10.36 -8.92
N GLY A 106 4.94 10.92 -8.94
CA GLY A 106 4.68 12.24 -9.51
C GLY A 106 5.00 13.41 -8.59
N GLU A 107 5.29 14.57 -9.19
CA GLU A 107 5.42 15.84 -8.46
C GLU A 107 4.17 16.70 -8.65
N PRO A 108 3.81 17.53 -7.65
CA PRO A 108 4.47 17.75 -6.35
C PRO A 108 4.10 16.73 -5.24
N CYS A 109 3.12 15.85 -5.45
CA CYS A 109 2.60 14.97 -4.40
C CYS A 109 3.67 14.03 -3.82
N GLY A 110 4.60 13.53 -4.65
CA GLY A 110 5.66 12.65 -4.16
C GLY A 110 6.54 13.34 -3.12
N SER A 111 6.91 14.59 -3.34
CA SER A 111 7.66 15.40 -2.37
C SER A 111 6.83 15.68 -1.10
N ALA A 112 5.54 15.96 -1.23
CA ALA A 112 4.65 16.17 -0.09
C ALA A 112 4.54 14.91 0.79
N TYR A 113 4.34 13.73 0.18
CA TYR A 113 4.29 12.48 0.95
C TYR A 113 5.64 12.11 1.59
N GLU A 114 6.76 12.38 0.91
CA GLU A 114 8.09 12.21 1.49
C GLU A 114 8.29 13.13 2.71
N ALA A 115 7.87 14.39 2.64
CA ALA A 115 7.92 15.34 3.74
C ALA A 115 7.06 14.89 4.93
N LEU A 116 5.82 14.45 4.68
CA LEU A 116 4.95 13.90 5.72
C LEU A 116 5.60 12.70 6.41
N MET A 117 6.14 11.77 5.64
CA MET A 117 6.81 10.59 6.17
C MET A 117 8.02 10.99 7.02
N ALA A 118 8.87 11.91 6.56
CA ALA A 118 10.03 12.36 7.30
C ALA A 118 9.65 13.04 8.64
N CYS A 119 8.58 13.81 8.65
CA CYS A 119 8.04 14.45 9.86
C CYS A 119 7.53 13.43 10.88
N GLU A 120 6.83 12.39 10.44
CA GLU A 120 6.13 11.46 11.31
C GLU A 120 6.94 10.20 11.68
N ALA A 121 7.92 9.80 10.86
CA ALA A 121 8.73 8.60 11.07
C ALA A 121 9.38 8.48 12.47
N PRO A 122 9.80 9.57 13.14
CA PRO A 122 10.36 9.43 14.50
C PRO A 122 9.36 8.96 15.56
N ARG A 123 8.07 9.12 15.32
CA ARG A 123 7.01 8.90 16.33
C ARG A 123 6.05 7.78 15.98
N ARG A 124 5.87 7.48 14.69
CA ARG A 124 4.83 6.59 14.18
C ARG A 124 5.41 5.43 13.40
N VAL A 125 4.72 4.32 13.38
CA VAL A 125 5.09 3.20 12.51
C VAL A 125 4.86 3.61 11.06
N ILE A 126 5.87 3.42 10.24
CA ILE A 126 5.80 3.72 8.81
C ILE A 126 5.83 2.41 8.03
N MET A 127 4.80 2.19 7.22
CA MET A 127 4.78 1.12 6.23
C MET A 127 4.83 1.70 4.82
N VAL A 128 5.69 1.12 3.98
CA VAL A 128 5.83 1.49 2.56
C VAL A 128 5.59 0.28 1.67
N ASP A 129 4.72 0.44 0.67
CA ASP A 129 4.61 -0.44 -0.50
C ASP A 129 4.75 0.42 -1.76
N PRO A 130 5.93 0.49 -2.38
CA PRO A 130 6.14 1.31 -3.57
C PRO A 130 5.20 0.93 -4.71
N ASN A 131 4.83 -0.35 -4.78
CA ASN A 131 3.94 -0.90 -5.80
C ASN A 131 4.32 -0.38 -7.19
N ILE A 132 5.56 -0.67 -7.59
CA ILE A 132 6.27 -0.05 -8.71
C ILE A 132 5.58 -0.38 -10.03
N ARG A 133 5.36 0.67 -10.82
CA ARG A 133 4.84 0.56 -12.18
C ARG A 133 5.77 1.33 -13.12
N PRO A 134 6.75 0.67 -13.75
CA PRO A 134 7.77 1.33 -14.56
C PRO A 134 7.20 2.27 -15.64
N SER A 135 6.03 1.92 -16.18
CA SER A 135 5.35 2.74 -17.21
C SER A 135 4.90 4.13 -16.73
N PHE A 136 4.87 4.39 -15.42
CA PHE A 136 4.52 5.70 -14.84
C PHE A 136 5.71 6.54 -14.46
N ILE A 137 6.89 5.94 -14.42
CA ILE A 137 8.09 6.59 -13.94
C ILE A 137 8.67 7.40 -15.10
N THR A 138 8.53 8.71 -15.06
CA THR A 138 9.06 9.62 -16.07
C THR A 138 10.50 10.05 -15.76
N ASP A 139 10.89 10.04 -14.48
CA ASP A 139 12.24 10.33 -13.99
C ASP A 139 12.67 9.21 -13.02
N GLU A 140 13.23 8.14 -13.57
CA GLU A 140 13.65 6.98 -12.77
C GLU A 140 14.74 7.31 -11.75
N PRO A 141 15.80 8.09 -12.08
CA PRO A 141 16.80 8.48 -11.09
C PRO A 141 16.20 9.23 -9.89
N ALA A 142 15.32 10.20 -10.13
CA ALA A 142 14.68 10.96 -9.06
C ALA A 142 13.78 10.06 -8.20
N PHE A 143 12.99 9.17 -8.83
CA PHE A 143 12.13 8.24 -8.11
C PHE A 143 12.94 7.23 -7.27
N ARG A 144 14.03 6.66 -7.81
CA ARG A 144 14.92 5.78 -7.06
C ARG A 144 15.53 6.49 -5.84
N ALA A 145 16.01 7.72 -6.03
CA ALA A 145 16.57 8.51 -4.93
C ALA A 145 15.53 8.79 -3.84
N ARG A 146 14.26 9.08 -4.20
CA ARG A 146 13.16 9.21 -3.25
C ARG A 146 12.89 7.92 -2.50
N LEU A 147 12.76 6.80 -3.21
CA LEU A 147 12.54 5.50 -2.57
C LEU A 147 13.66 5.16 -1.60
N ASP A 148 14.91 5.40 -1.95
CA ASP A 148 16.05 5.16 -1.07
C ASP A 148 15.93 5.93 0.24
N ARG A 149 15.54 7.22 0.20
CA ARG A 149 15.33 8.03 1.41
C ARG A 149 14.12 7.53 2.21
N MET A 150 13.01 7.19 1.55
CA MET A 150 11.81 6.70 2.23
C MET A 150 12.03 5.32 2.87
N LEU A 151 12.74 4.42 2.21
CA LEU A 151 13.02 3.07 2.74
C LEU A 151 13.89 3.11 4.01
N VAL A 152 14.77 4.10 4.16
CA VAL A 152 15.54 4.33 5.40
C VAL A 152 14.65 4.71 6.59
N LEU A 153 13.52 5.37 6.33
CA LEU A 153 12.58 5.82 7.35
C LEU A 153 11.48 4.80 7.67
N ALA A 154 11.33 3.76 6.84
CA ALA A 154 10.26 2.79 6.96
C ALA A 154 10.57 1.74 8.05
N ASP A 155 9.57 1.41 8.87
CA ASP A 155 9.64 0.27 9.81
C ASP A 155 9.23 -1.02 9.14
N ILE A 156 8.23 -0.94 8.24
CA ILE A 156 7.71 -2.09 7.49
C ILE A 156 7.83 -1.76 5.99
N VAL A 157 8.49 -2.63 5.25
CA VAL A 157 8.57 -2.53 3.79
C VAL A 157 7.90 -3.74 3.18
N LYS A 158 6.93 -3.52 2.31
CA LYS A 158 6.37 -4.60 1.49
C LYS A 158 6.76 -4.38 0.03
N LEU A 159 7.19 -5.45 -0.62
CA LEU A 159 7.50 -5.49 -2.05
C LEU A 159 6.85 -6.72 -2.67
N SER A 160 6.53 -6.66 -3.96
CA SER A 160 6.37 -7.87 -4.75
C SER A 160 7.73 -8.41 -5.19
N ASP A 161 7.80 -9.65 -5.67
CA ASP A 161 9.01 -10.21 -6.30
C ASP A 161 9.42 -9.41 -7.54
N GLU A 162 8.47 -8.79 -8.23
CA GLU A 162 8.72 -7.87 -9.35
C GLU A 162 9.30 -6.53 -8.88
N ASP A 163 8.74 -5.93 -7.82
CA ASP A 163 9.26 -4.70 -7.22
C ASP A 163 10.69 -4.90 -6.71
N LEU A 164 10.92 -6.04 -6.04
CA LEU A 164 12.25 -6.39 -5.53
C LEU A 164 13.28 -6.44 -6.66
N ARG A 165 12.94 -7.13 -7.76
CA ARG A 165 13.82 -7.23 -8.94
C ARG A 165 14.06 -5.86 -9.59
N TRP A 166 13.04 -5.03 -9.69
CA TRP A 166 13.20 -3.69 -10.25
C TRP A 166 14.11 -2.82 -9.37
N LEU A 167 13.98 -2.94 -8.05
CA LEU A 167 14.72 -2.12 -7.09
C LEU A 167 16.18 -2.54 -6.97
N LEU A 168 16.45 -3.85 -6.89
CA LEU A 168 17.76 -4.42 -6.50
C LEU A 168 18.41 -5.26 -7.59
N GLY A 169 17.74 -5.48 -8.74
CA GLY A 169 18.21 -6.35 -9.80
C GLY A 169 17.92 -7.83 -9.53
N ASP A 170 18.72 -8.70 -10.14
CA ASP A 170 18.55 -10.16 -10.04
C ASP A 170 19.18 -10.70 -8.74
N VAL A 171 18.42 -10.59 -7.66
CA VAL A 171 18.78 -11.09 -6.33
C VAL A 171 17.76 -12.12 -5.86
N THR A 172 18.15 -13.02 -4.94
CA THR A 172 17.18 -13.90 -4.29
C THR A 172 16.26 -13.11 -3.35
N ILE A 173 15.10 -13.70 -2.98
CA ILE A 173 14.16 -13.06 -2.04
C ILE A 173 14.87 -12.78 -0.71
N GLU A 174 15.64 -13.73 -0.21
CA GLU A 174 16.37 -13.64 1.05
C GLU A 174 17.47 -12.57 1.02
N GLU A 175 18.24 -12.50 -0.07
CA GLU A 175 19.27 -11.47 -0.24
C GLU A 175 18.67 -10.08 -0.34
N GLY A 176 17.60 -9.93 -1.13
CA GLY A 176 16.90 -8.66 -1.28
C GLY A 176 16.26 -8.19 0.03
N ALA A 177 15.62 -9.11 0.78
CA ALA A 177 15.06 -8.79 2.08
C ALA A 177 16.15 -8.32 3.06
N ARG A 178 17.31 -9.00 3.11
CA ARG A 178 18.44 -8.56 3.96
C ARG A 178 18.97 -7.18 3.58
N GLN A 179 19.04 -6.86 2.28
CA GLN A 179 19.46 -5.52 1.83
C GLN A 179 18.46 -4.44 2.27
N VAL A 180 17.16 -4.72 2.24
CA VAL A 180 16.13 -3.79 2.70
C VAL A 180 16.15 -3.65 4.24
N LEU A 181 16.29 -4.75 4.98
CA LEU A 181 16.48 -4.71 6.45
C LEU A 181 17.71 -3.88 6.83
N ALA A 182 18.81 -4.01 6.08
CA ALA A 182 20.05 -3.26 6.32
C ALA A 182 19.88 -1.74 6.10
N LYS A 183 18.84 -1.28 5.36
CA LYS A 183 18.51 0.14 5.23
C LYS A 183 17.81 0.72 6.46
N GLY A 184 17.26 -0.11 7.36
CA GLY A 184 16.63 0.33 8.61
C GLY A 184 15.27 -0.30 8.90
N ALA A 185 14.64 -0.94 7.91
CA ALA A 185 13.36 -1.62 8.12
C ALA A 185 13.46 -2.70 9.21
N ARG A 186 12.41 -2.83 10.03
CA ARG A 186 12.29 -3.89 11.06
C ARG A 186 11.60 -5.13 10.51
N VAL A 187 10.70 -4.92 9.56
CA VAL A 187 9.92 -5.98 8.92
C VAL A 187 9.97 -5.78 7.41
N VAL A 188 10.31 -6.83 6.67
CA VAL A 188 10.25 -6.85 5.22
C VAL A 188 9.31 -7.96 4.78
N LEU A 189 8.36 -7.64 3.92
CA LEU A 189 7.35 -8.54 3.39
C LEU A 189 7.55 -8.66 1.87
N ILE A 190 7.72 -9.86 1.36
CA ILE A 190 7.85 -10.09 -0.09
C ILE A 190 6.72 -11.00 -0.55
N THR A 191 5.88 -10.51 -1.46
CA THR A 191 4.78 -11.28 -2.04
C THR A 191 5.17 -11.83 -3.40
N GLY A 192 4.93 -13.13 -3.64
CA GLY A 192 5.18 -13.83 -4.89
C GLY A 192 3.89 -14.32 -5.58
N GLY A 193 2.80 -13.57 -5.44
CA GLY A 193 1.49 -13.93 -6.04
C GLY A 193 1.02 -15.31 -5.61
N ALA A 194 0.81 -16.22 -6.56
CA ALA A 194 0.34 -17.59 -6.31
C ALA A 194 1.32 -18.46 -5.51
N LYS A 195 2.57 -18.04 -5.35
CA LYS A 195 3.56 -18.77 -4.54
C LYS A 195 3.32 -18.54 -3.05
N GLY A 196 2.92 -17.35 -2.65
CA GLY A 196 2.70 -16.98 -1.25
C GLY A 196 3.44 -15.71 -0.86
N ALA A 197 3.74 -15.57 0.42
CA ALA A 197 4.42 -14.40 0.96
C ALA A 197 5.52 -14.81 1.95
N HIS A 198 6.63 -14.10 1.90
CA HIS A 198 7.72 -14.18 2.86
C HIS A 198 7.67 -12.98 3.80
N GLY A 199 8.00 -13.19 5.06
CA GLY A 199 8.20 -12.15 6.06
C GLY A 199 9.56 -12.31 6.71
N PHE A 200 10.29 -11.21 6.83
CA PHE A 200 11.64 -11.18 7.38
C PHE A 200 11.72 -10.16 8.51
N MET A 201 12.38 -10.53 9.57
CA MET A 201 12.96 -9.66 10.62
C MET A 201 14.44 -10.03 10.74
N ALA A 202 15.21 -9.36 11.62
CA ALA A 202 16.67 -9.53 11.69
C ALA A 202 17.15 -11.00 11.65
N ASP A 203 16.56 -11.85 12.49
CA ASP A 203 16.95 -13.27 12.63
C ASP A 203 15.79 -14.22 12.33
N VAL A 204 14.71 -13.73 11.71
CA VAL A 204 13.50 -14.52 11.45
C VAL A 204 13.14 -14.46 9.98
N GLU A 205 12.88 -15.62 9.41
CA GLU A 205 12.28 -15.80 8.10
C GLU A 205 11.04 -16.68 8.23
N ILE A 206 9.93 -16.21 7.66
CA ILE A 206 8.66 -16.90 7.63
C ILE A 206 8.17 -16.98 6.19
N PHE A 207 7.70 -18.15 5.81
CA PHE A 207 6.96 -18.32 4.57
C PHE A 207 5.52 -18.74 4.87
N VAL A 208 4.57 -18.08 4.19
CA VAL A 208 3.15 -18.44 4.20
C VAL A 208 2.72 -18.72 2.76
N PRO A 209 2.27 -19.94 2.45
CA PRO A 209 1.82 -20.26 1.09
C PRO A 209 0.53 -19.53 0.74
N ALA A 210 0.35 -19.21 -0.54
CA ALA A 210 -0.91 -18.64 -1.01
C ALA A 210 -2.06 -19.66 -0.81
N ARG A 211 -3.23 -19.16 -0.43
CA ARG A 211 -4.44 -19.99 -0.33
C ARG A 211 -4.94 -20.31 -1.73
N LYS A 212 -5.24 -21.58 -1.99
CA LYS A 212 -5.78 -22.04 -3.27
C LYS A 212 -7.23 -21.61 -3.41
N VAL A 213 -7.51 -20.76 -4.38
CA VAL A 213 -8.85 -20.28 -4.74
C VAL A 213 -9.01 -20.22 -6.26
N ALA A 214 -10.25 -20.17 -6.74
CA ALA A 214 -10.50 -19.85 -8.14
C ALA A 214 -10.22 -18.35 -8.34
N VAL A 215 -9.21 -18.04 -9.15
CA VAL A 215 -8.84 -16.65 -9.43
C VAL A 215 -9.78 -16.08 -10.49
N VAL A 216 -10.44 -14.97 -10.16
CA VAL A 216 -11.30 -14.20 -11.06
C VAL A 216 -10.58 -12.94 -11.54
N ASP A 217 -9.91 -12.22 -10.62
CA ASP A 217 -9.19 -10.98 -10.89
C ASP A 217 -8.03 -10.85 -9.89
N THR A 218 -6.90 -10.32 -10.29
CA THR A 218 -5.74 -10.10 -9.41
C THR A 218 -5.60 -8.67 -8.90
N VAL A 219 -6.46 -7.77 -9.37
CA VAL A 219 -6.46 -6.35 -8.96
C VAL A 219 -6.75 -6.22 -7.47
N GLY A 220 -5.92 -5.45 -6.77
CA GLY A 220 -6.08 -5.19 -5.34
C GLY A 220 -5.61 -6.30 -4.40
N ALA A 221 -5.03 -7.40 -4.92
CA ALA A 221 -4.52 -8.49 -4.09
C ALA A 221 -3.43 -8.02 -3.11
N GLY A 222 -2.42 -7.29 -3.62
CA GLY A 222 -1.34 -6.71 -2.82
C GLY A 222 -1.87 -5.67 -1.82
N ASP A 223 -2.80 -4.84 -2.26
CA ASP A 223 -3.42 -3.81 -1.42
C ASP A 223 -4.18 -4.44 -0.24
N THR A 224 -4.92 -5.52 -0.52
CA THR A 224 -5.67 -6.28 0.51
C THR A 224 -4.73 -7.07 1.42
N PHE A 225 -3.62 -7.59 0.90
CA PHE A 225 -2.58 -8.21 1.71
C PHE A 225 -2.01 -7.20 2.72
N ASN A 226 -1.65 -6.00 2.27
CA ASN A 226 -1.18 -4.92 3.13
C ASN A 226 -2.18 -4.61 4.25
N ALA A 227 -3.46 -4.50 3.90
CA ALA A 227 -4.53 -4.24 4.87
C ALA A 227 -4.67 -5.38 5.90
N GLY A 228 -4.59 -6.63 5.46
CA GLY A 228 -4.64 -7.78 6.37
C GLY A 228 -3.47 -7.79 7.36
N VAL A 229 -2.25 -7.51 6.88
CA VAL A 229 -1.06 -7.37 7.73
C VAL A 229 -1.25 -6.24 8.75
N LEU A 230 -1.61 -5.04 8.31
CA LEU A 230 -1.81 -3.89 9.20
C LEU A 230 -2.94 -4.14 10.21
N ALA A 231 -4.07 -4.72 9.78
CA ALA A 231 -5.18 -5.06 10.68
C ALA A 231 -4.77 -6.08 11.74
N SER A 232 -3.94 -7.07 11.38
CA SER A 232 -3.41 -8.04 12.33
C SER A 232 -2.47 -7.39 13.34
N LEU A 233 -1.52 -6.58 12.90
CA LEU A 233 -0.58 -5.87 13.78
C LEU A 233 -1.32 -4.88 14.71
N TRP A 234 -2.35 -4.21 14.21
CA TRP A 234 -3.22 -3.35 15.01
C TRP A 234 -3.92 -4.13 16.12
N ARG A 235 -4.55 -5.26 15.81
CA ARG A 235 -5.24 -6.13 16.78
C ARG A 235 -4.30 -6.68 17.84
N GLN A 236 -3.03 -6.89 17.49
CA GLN A 236 -1.98 -7.34 18.40
C GLN A 236 -1.39 -6.20 19.25
N GLY A 237 -1.80 -4.93 19.03
CA GLY A 237 -1.22 -3.77 19.70
C GLY A 237 0.22 -3.46 19.28
N CYS A 238 0.65 -3.96 18.11
CA CYS A 238 2.03 -3.85 17.63
C CYS A 238 2.30 -2.58 16.78
N LEU A 239 1.29 -1.75 16.48
CA LEU A 239 1.47 -0.53 15.68
C LEU A 239 2.02 0.64 16.53
N SER A 240 3.17 0.41 17.18
CA SER A 240 4.01 1.43 17.82
C SER A 240 5.47 1.10 17.56
N LYS A 241 6.38 2.07 17.69
CA LYS A 241 7.82 1.81 17.48
C LYS A 241 8.31 0.63 18.31
N THR A 242 8.02 0.64 19.60
CA THR A 242 8.36 -0.47 20.50
C THR A 242 7.64 -1.78 20.12
N GLY A 243 6.37 -1.70 19.70
CA GLY A 243 5.61 -2.88 19.30
C GLY A 243 6.19 -3.56 18.06
N ILE A 244 6.66 -2.80 17.07
CA ILE A 244 7.33 -3.37 15.89
C ILE A 244 8.73 -3.90 16.25
N GLU A 245 9.47 -3.24 17.13
CA GLU A 245 10.80 -3.72 17.60
C GLU A 245 10.71 -5.03 18.37
N THR A 246 9.62 -5.25 19.09
CA THR A 246 9.40 -6.44 19.91
C THR A 246 8.46 -7.46 19.26
N LEU A 247 8.15 -7.29 17.97
CA LEU A 247 7.26 -8.19 17.24
C LEU A 247 7.85 -9.62 17.25
N SER A 248 7.05 -10.58 17.71
CA SER A 248 7.46 -11.99 17.75
C SER A 248 7.32 -12.66 16.39
N GLU A 249 8.03 -13.78 16.19
CA GLU A 249 7.84 -14.64 15.01
C GLU A 249 6.36 -15.06 14.85
N ALA A 250 5.71 -15.46 15.93
CA ALA A 250 4.30 -15.85 15.90
C ALA A 250 3.39 -14.68 15.50
N GLY A 251 3.69 -13.47 15.97
CA GLY A 251 2.96 -12.26 15.61
C GLY A 251 3.09 -11.91 14.13
N LEU A 252 4.30 -11.99 13.58
CA LEU A 252 4.54 -11.78 12.16
C LEU A 252 3.87 -12.86 11.30
N ARG A 253 3.94 -14.13 11.70
CA ARG A 253 3.26 -15.24 11.02
C ARG A 253 1.76 -15.00 10.95
N HIS A 254 1.14 -14.63 12.06
CA HIS A 254 -0.29 -14.32 12.10
C HIS A 254 -0.67 -13.15 11.18
N ALA A 255 0.18 -12.12 11.10
CA ALA A 255 -0.04 -10.99 10.19
C ALA A 255 0.03 -11.43 8.72
N LEU A 256 1.02 -12.24 8.34
CA LEU A 256 1.14 -12.79 6.98
C LEU A 256 -0.06 -13.68 6.62
N GLU A 257 -0.51 -14.52 7.53
CA GLU A 257 -1.66 -15.43 7.34
C GLU A 257 -2.96 -14.65 7.10
N LEU A 258 -3.21 -13.59 7.88
CA LEU A 258 -4.37 -12.75 7.69
C LEU A 258 -4.29 -11.98 6.36
N GLY A 259 -3.11 -11.46 6.00
CA GLY A 259 -2.86 -10.83 4.71
C GLY A 259 -3.14 -11.78 3.54
N ALA A 260 -2.59 -13.00 3.61
CA ALA A 260 -2.79 -14.03 2.57
C ALA A 260 -4.26 -14.48 2.47
N GLN A 261 -4.97 -14.58 3.60
CA GLN A 261 -6.38 -14.93 3.63
C GLN A 261 -7.25 -13.85 2.97
N ALA A 262 -7.05 -12.60 3.35
CA ALA A 262 -7.82 -11.48 2.81
C ALA A 262 -7.55 -11.30 1.29
N ALA A 263 -6.28 -11.41 0.87
CA ALA A 263 -5.90 -11.36 -0.54
C ALA A 263 -6.54 -12.50 -1.35
N ALA A 264 -6.60 -13.72 -0.82
CA ALA A 264 -7.21 -14.87 -1.49
C ALA A 264 -8.72 -14.65 -1.77
N ILE A 265 -9.43 -14.04 -0.82
CA ILE A 265 -10.84 -13.69 -1.03
C ILE A 265 -10.98 -12.59 -2.09
N THR A 266 -10.11 -11.59 -2.08
CA THR A 266 -10.11 -10.52 -3.08
C THR A 266 -9.94 -11.07 -4.49
N VAL A 267 -8.95 -11.92 -4.72
CA VAL A 267 -8.69 -12.47 -6.07
C VAL A 267 -9.78 -13.43 -6.57
N SER A 268 -10.65 -13.93 -5.69
CA SER A 268 -11.81 -14.73 -6.07
C SER A 268 -13.01 -13.91 -6.54
N ARG A 269 -12.88 -12.58 -6.64
CA ARG A 269 -13.91 -11.61 -7.00
C ARG A 269 -13.44 -10.71 -8.12
N ALA A 270 -14.38 -10.11 -8.86
CA ALA A 270 -14.04 -9.12 -9.86
C ALA A 270 -13.67 -7.78 -9.23
N GLY A 271 -12.59 -7.16 -9.72
CA GLY A 271 -12.05 -5.89 -9.26
C GLY A 271 -11.44 -5.94 -7.86
N ALA A 272 -10.96 -4.80 -7.38
CA ALA A 272 -10.41 -4.66 -6.03
C ALA A 272 -11.54 -4.68 -4.97
N ASN A 273 -12.11 -5.85 -4.71
CA ASN A 273 -13.23 -6.03 -3.79
C ASN A 273 -12.82 -6.85 -2.55
N PRO A 274 -12.18 -6.20 -1.55
CA PRO A 274 -11.69 -6.89 -0.35
C PRO A 274 -12.83 -7.42 0.53
N PRO A 275 -12.55 -8.45 1.33
CA PRO A 275 -13.53 -9.04 2.24
C PRO A 275 -13.92 -8.09 3.38
N TRP A 276 -15.13 -8.28 3.88
CA TRP A 276 -15.50 -7.82 5.20
C TRP A 276 -14.96 -8.80 6.27
N GLU A 277 -14.73 -8.30 7.49
CA GLU A 277 -14.23 -9.13 8.59
C GLU A 277 -15.01 -10.44 8.79
N ARG A 278 -16.34 -10.40 8.67
CA ARG A 278 -17.22 -11.58 8.78
C ARG A 278 -17.05 -12.65 7.69
N GLU A 279 -16.24 -12.37 6.67
CA GLU A 279 -15.98 -13.26 5.55
C GLU A 279 -14.60 -13.96 5.66
N LEU A 280 -13.81 -13.60 6.67
CA LEU A 280 -12.52 -14.24 7.02
C LEU A 280 -12.75 -15.53 7.90
#